data_dd0c50b4a9d2c751b271e952fd08bef4
#
_entry.id   dd0c50b4a9d2c751b271e952fd08bef4
#
_cell.length_a   1.000
_cell.length_b   1.000
_cell.length_c   1.000
_cell.angle_alpha   90.00
_cell.angle_beta   90.00
_cell.angle_gamma   90.00
#
_symmetry.space_group_name_H-M   'P 1'
#
loop_
_entity.id
_entity.type
_entity.pdbx_description
1 polymer ?
#
loop_
_entity_poly.entity_id
_entity_poly.type
_entity_poly.pdbx_seq_one_letter_code
_entity_poly.pdbx_strand_id
1 'polypeptide(L)'
;MTNYSKAVELDTKNPDIYNNIGVIYKELRQYDRAIEEFLRAIYLNPNYAKPYNNIGVVYYAKKDFPGAIRNNQKAISIDPKNLEALNNLAVAYKRIDQLEKAKSILNQAPKINLAHAGTHYNLAVLYEKEGNLKSAIHFYQRFTDLGSTSHPALAVKVQKHIETLK
;
A
#
# COMPACT_ATOMS: atom_id res chain seq x y z
N MET A 1 -8.74 10.17 21.11
CA MET A 1 -7.43 9.97 21.76
C MET A 1 -7.51 9.30 23.13
N THR A 2 -8.52 9.57 23.96
CA THR A 2 -8.66 9.05 25.33
C THR A 2 -8.63 7.53 25.50
N ASN A 3 -9.19 6.76 24.56
CA ASN A 3 -9.24 5.29 24.66
C ASN A 3 -7.88 4.62 24.35
N TYR A 4 -7.06 5.22 23.49
CA TYR A 4 -5.73 4.68 23.18
C TYR A 4 -4.71 4.99 24.28
N SER A 5 -4.81 6.16 24.92
CA SER A 5 -3.96 6.48 26.08
C SER A 5 -4.20 5.50 27.23
N LYS A 6 -5.49 5.16 27.50
CA LYS A 6 -5.83 4.11 28.47
C LYS A 6 -5.34 2.73 28.09
N ALA A 7 -5.35 2.37 26.80
CA ALA A 7 -4.85 1.07 26.34
C ALA A 7 -3.33 0.95 26.56
N VAL A 8 -2.57 2.03 26.37
CA VAL A 8 -1.12 2.05 26.65
C VAL A 8 -0.86 1.89 28.16
N GLU A 9 -1.68 2.45 29.04
CA GLU A 9 -1.55 2.28 30.49
C GLU A 9 -1.81 0.84 30.93
N LEU A 10 -2.65 0.08 30.21
CA LEU A 10 -3.07 -1.27 30.56
C LEU A 10 -2.14 -2.37 30.01
N ASP A 11 -1.52 -2.16 28.84
CA ASP A 11 -0.61 -3.12 28.22
C ASP A 11 0.47 -2.43 27.36
N THR A 12 1.54 -2.02 28.02
CA THR A 12 2.69 -1.36 27.37
C THR A 12 3.53 -2.29 26.49
N LYS A 13 3.21 -3.61 26.45
CA LYS A 13 3.98 -4.61 25.67
C LYS A 13 3.29 -5.08 24.40
N ASN A 14 2.08 -4.60 24.12
CA ASN A 14 1.34 -5.00 22.94
C ASN A 14 1.73 -4.15 21.72
N PRO A 15 2.40 -4.72 20.69
CA PRO A 15 2.83 -3.97 19.52
C PRO A 15 1.66 -3.42 18.68
N ASP A 16 0.47 -4.05 18.72
CA ASP A 16 -0.70 -3.58 17.98
C ASP A 16 -1.18 -2.21 18.46
N ILE A 17 -1.05 -1.91 19.75
CA ILE A 17 -1.42 -0.61 20.32
C ILE A 17 -0.59 0.50 19.67
N TYR A 18 0.72 0.34 19.65
CA TYR A 18 1.64 1.33 19.05
C TYR A 18 1.44 1.46 17.55
N ASN A 19 1.24 0.34 16.85
CA ASN A 19 0.89 0.39 15.43
C ASN A 19 -0.40 1.20 15.19
N ASN A 20 -1.45 0.99 16.00
CA ASN A 20 -2.72 1.71 15.84
C ASN A 20 -2.59 3.19 16.19
N ILE A 21 -1.80 3.56 17.20
CA ILE A 21 -1.49 4.96 17.51
C ILE A 21 -0.72 5.59 16.35
N GLY A 22 0.26 4.89 15.79
CA GLY A 22 1.00 5.33 14.61
C GLY A 22 0.09 5.58 13.40
N VAL A 23 -0.92 4.73 13.17
CA VAL A 23 -1.93 4.93 12.13
C VAL A 23 -2.72 6.22 12.36
N ILE A 24 -3.14 6.50 13.61
CA ILE A 24 -3.83 7.76 13.93
C ILE A 24 -2.96 8.97 13.62
N TYR A 25 -1.69 8.96 14.05
CA TYR A 25 -0.77 10.06 13.74
C TYR A 25 -0.54 10.22 12.24
N LYS A 26 -0.46 9.12 11.48
CA LYS A 26 -0.36 9.14 10.02
C LYS A 26 -1.59 9.83 9.38
N GLU A 27 -2.81 9.49 9.81
CA GLU A 27 -4.03 10.13 9.32
C GLU A 27 -4.09 11.63 9.66
N LEU A 28 -3.55 12.02 10.82
CA LEU A 28 -3.38 13.42 11.22
C LEU A 28 -2.20 14.11 10.51
N ARG A 29 -1.49 13.43 9.61
CA ARG A 29 -0.27 13.87 8.92
C ARG A 29 0.89 14.24 9.85
N GLN A 30 0.87 13.77 11.10
CA GLN A 30 1.95 13.92 12.07
C GLN A 30 2.98 12.80 11.84
N TYR A 31 3.67 12.86 10.69
CA TYR A 31 4.46 11.76 10.14
C TYR A 31 5.60 11.31 11.04
N ASP A 32 6.29 12.23 11.70
CA ASP A 32 7.42 11.88 12.56
C ASP A 32 6.93 11.12 13.80
N ARG A 33 5.84 11.58 14.43
CA ARG A 33 5.19 10.84 15.53
C ARG A 33 4.67 9.48 15.09
N ALA A 34 4.10 9.39 13.89
CA ALA A 34 3.66 8.11 13.35
C ALA A 34 4.81 7.12 13.26
N ILE A 35 5.96 7.55 12.72
CA ILE A 35 7.17 6.71 12.62
C ILE A 35 7.65 6.28 14.01
N GLU A 36 7.69 7.17 15.01
CA GLU A 36 8.08 6.83 16.37
C GLU A 36 7.23 5.69 16.94
N GLU A 37 5.91 5.77 16.79
CA GLU A 37 5.01 4.74 17.31
C GLU A 37 5.13 3.41 16.53
N PHE A 38 5.31 3.47 15.21
CA PHE A 38 5.59 2.27 14.42
C PHE A 38 6.93 1.62 14.82
N LEU A 39 7.96 2.41 15.13
CA LEU A 39 9.23 1.88 15.61
C LEU A 39 9.11 1.24 17.00
N ARG A 40 8.25 1.77 17.88
CA ARG A 40 7.91 1.11 19.15
C ARG A 40 7.25 -0.24 18.92
N ALA A 41 6.30 -0.33 17.99
CA ALA A 41 5.69 -1.60 17.63
C ALA A 41 6.71 -2.62 17.10
N ILE A 42 7.66 -2.16 16.27
CA ILE A 42 8.76 -2.99 15.73
C ILE A 42 9.72 -3.43 16.84
N TYR A 43 10.05 -2.54 17.79
CA TYR A 43 10.89 -2.88 18.92
C TYR A 43 10.28 -4.01 19.76
N LEU A 44 8.96 -3.99 19.97
CA LEU A 44 8.25 -5.03 20.71
C LEU A 44 8.10 -6.33 19.90
N ASN A 45 7.92 -6.24 18.59
CA ASN A 45 7.86 -7.39 17.69
C ASN A 45 8.55 -7.08 16.35
N PRO A 46 9.83 -7.43 16.19
CA PRO A 46 10.58 -7.21 14.95
C PRO A 46 10.04 -7.94 13.72
N ASN A 47 9.21 -8.99 13.91
CA ASN A 47 8.57 -9.76 12.85
C ASN A 47 7.12 -9.30 12.56
N TYR A 48 6.76 -8.11 12.99
CA TYR A 48 5.46 -7.52 12.72
C TYR A 48 5.50 -6.72 11.41
N ALA A 49 5.00 -7.28 10.30
CA ALA A 49 5.09 -6.69 8.97
C ALA A 49 4.32 -5.36 8.82
N LYS A 50 3.16 -5.21 9.50
CA LYS A 50 2.28 -4.05 9.35
C LYS A 50 2.96 -2.70 9.64
N PRO A 51 3.71 -2.51 10.76
CA PRO A 51 4.40 -1.24 11.02
C PRO A 51 5.40 -0.87 9.93
N TYR A 52 6.14 -1.83 9.38
CA TYR A 52 7.06 -1.55 8.26
C TYR A 52 6.31 -1.06 7.02
N ASN A 53 5.19 -1.69 6.64
CA ASN A 53 4.35 -1.21 5.55
C ASN A 53 3.84 0.22 5.83
N ASN A 54 3.37 0.50 7.04
CA ASN A 54 2.88 1.82 7.44
C ASN A 54 3.99 2.89 7.38
N ILE A 55 5.21 2.58 7.83
CA ILE A 55 6.38 3.45 7.67
C ILE A 55 6.66 3.71 6.18
N GLY A 56 6.56 2.67 5.34
CA GLY A 56 6.69 2.80 3.90
C GLY A 56 5.68 3.80 3.30
N VAL A 57 4.42 3.74 3.73
CA VAL A 57 3.37 4.69 3.33
C VAL A 57 3.71 6.12 3.79
N VAL A 58 4.21 6.28 5.02
CA VAL A 58 4.62 7.60 5.54
C VAL A 58 5.79 8.18 4.72
N TYR A 59 6.82 7.38 4.43
CA TYR A 59 7.94 7.83 3.59
C TYR A 59 7.50 8.22 2.18
N TYR A 60 6.56 7.45 1.60
CA TYR A 60 5.97 7.81 0.31
C TYR A 60 5.25 9.16 0.37
N ALA A 61 4.48 9.43 1.40
CA ALA A 61 3.81 10.72 1.60
C ALA A 61 4.80 11.88 1.79
N LYS A 62 5.95 11.63 2.45
CA LYS A 62 7.08 12.56 2.57
C LYS A 62 7.91 12.69 1.28
N LYS A 63 7.56 11.97 0.20
CA LYS A 63 8.29 11.87 -1.08
C LYS A 63 9.70 11.25 -0.95
N ASP A 64 10.01 10.59 0.16
CA ASP A 64 11.19 9.73 0.29
C ASP A 64 10.86 8.33 -0.29
N PHE A 65 10.94 8.22 -1.62
CA PHE A 65 10.64 6.97 -2.31
C PHE A 65 11.65 5.85 -1.99
N PRO A 66 12.97 6.12 -1.84
CA PRO A 66 13.91 5.13 -1.35
C PRO A 66 13.56 4.58 0.04
N GLY A 67 13.16 5.44 0.97
CA GLY A 67 12.68 5.04 2.30
C GLY A 67 11.42 4.17 2.22
N ALA A 68 10.46 4.55 1.38
CA ALA A 68 9.25 3.77 1.13
C ALA A 68 9.58 2.38 0.59
N ILE A 69 10.49 2.28 -0.39
CA ILE A 69 10.93 1.01 -0.98
C ILE A 69 11.54 0.10 0.09
N ARG A 70 12.52 0.58 0.86
CA ARG A 70 13.18 -0.22 1.90
C ARG A 70 12.20 -0.79 2.92
N ASN A 71 11.27 0.01 3.38
CA ASN A 71 10.33 -0.41 4.41
C ASN A 71 9.27 -1.39 3.86
N ASN A 72 8.75 -1.17 2.65
CA ASN A 72 7.84 -2.13 2.03
C ASN A 72 8.54 -3.46 1.69
N GLN A 73 9.80 -3.44 1.25
CA GLN A 73 10.60 -4.65 1.05
C GLN A 73 10.76 -5.43 2.37
N LYS A 74 11.01 -4.72 3.50
CA LYS A 74 11.10 -5.36 4.81
C LYS A 74 9.75 -5.98 5.21
N ALA A 75 8.64 -5.29 5.00
CA ALA A 75 7.31 -5.84 5.25
C ALA A 75 7.07 -7.14 4.45
N ILE A 76 7.42 -7.17 3.17
CA ILE A 76 7.29 -8.34 2.29
C ILE A 76 8.25 -9.47 2.70
N SER A 77 9.44 -9.15 3.18
CA SER A 77 10.38 -10.18 3.68
C SER A 77 9.85 -10.90 4.92
N ILE A 78 9.03 -10.24 5.73
CA ILE A 78 8.38 -10.80 6.92
C ILE A 78 7.09 -11.53 6.52
N ASP A 79 6.25 -10.89 5.71
CA ASP A 79 5.00 -11.45 5.20
C ASP A 79 4.96 -11.33 3.67
N PRO A 80 5.40 -12.37 2.94
CA PRO A 80 5.39 -12.39 1.47
C PRO A 80 4.00 -12.31 0.84
N LYS A 81 2.93 -12.53 1.62
CA LYS A 81 1.54 -12.45 1.17
C LYS A 81 0.89 -11.10 1.45
N ASN A 82 1.64 -10.14 1.99
CA ASN A 82 1.14 -8.80 2.28
C ASN A 82 0.87 -8.01 1.00
N LEU A 83 -0.37 -8.07 0.52
CA LEU A 83 -0.80 -7.40 -0.71
C LEU A 83 -0.66 -5.88 -0.66
N GLU A 84 -0.89 -5.27 0.50
CA GLU A 84 -0.74 -3.84 0.67
C GLU A 84 0.72 -3.42 0.48
N ALA A 85 1.66 -4.14 1.10
CA ALA A 85 3.07 -3.87 0.96
C ALA A 85 3.57 -4.09 -0.48
N LEU A 86 3.09 -5.14 -1.18
CA LEU A 86 3.39 -5.38 -2.59
C LEU A 86 2.90 -4.22 -3.47
N ASN A 87 1.66 -3.76 -3.28
CA ASN A 87 1.11 -2.64 -4.03
C ASN A 87 1.84 -1.33 -3.72
N ASN A 88 2.13 -1.03 -2.45
CA ASN A 88 2.86 0.16 -2.04
C ASN A 88 4.30 0.18 -2.60
N LEU A 89 4.97 -0.99 -2.60
CA LEU A 89 6.30 -1.14 -3.20
C LEU A 89 6.27 -0.86 -4.71
N ALA A 90 5.29 -1.41 -5.42
CA ALA A 90 5.15 -1.19 -6.85
C ALA A 90 4.85 0.29 -7.18
N VAL A 91 3.99 0.94 -6.39
CA VAL A 91 3.70 2.38 -6.52
C VAL A 91 4.97 3.20 -6.28
N ALA A 92 5.79 2.85 -5.29
CA ALA A 92 7.05 3.53 -5.04
C ALA A 92 8.05 3.36 -6.20
N TYR A 93 8.20 2.15 -6.75
CA TYR A 93 9.03 1.91 -7.93
C TYR A 93 8.54 2.68 -9.16
N LYS A 94 7.22 2.73 -9.39
CA LYS A 94 6.62 3.53 -10.47
C LYS A 94 6.99 5.02 -10.35
N ARG A 95 7.06 5.55 -9.13
CA ARG A 95 7.39 6.97 -8.89
C ARG A 95 8.83 7.33 -9.22
N ILE A 96 9.74 6.37 -9.16
CA ILE A 96 11.15 6.53 -9.56
C ILE A 96 11.44 5.93 -10.95
N ASP A 97 10.39 5.74 -11.74
CA ASP A 97 10.41 5.24 -13.14
C ASP A 97 11.00 3.83 -13.33
N GLN A 98 11.04 3.02 -12.28
CA GLN A 98 11.46 1.61 -12.35
C GLN A 98 10.26 0.70 -12.67
N LEU A 99 9.70 0.86 -13.88
CA LEU A 99 8.42 0.25 -14.29
C LEU A 99 8.49 -1.27 -14.30
N GLU A 100 9.59 -1.86 -14.78
CA GLU A 100 9.76 -3.31 -14.83
C GLU A 100 9.76 -3.94 -13.42
N LYS A 101 10.40 -3.28 -12.45
CA LYS A 101 10.35 -3.75 -11.05
C LYS A 101 8.93 -3.63 -10.48
N ALA A 102 8.25 -2.52 -10.74
CA ALA A 102 6.86 -2.35 -10.30
C ALA A 102 5.97 -3.47 -10.86
N LYS A 103 6.09 -3.79 -12.15
CA LYS A 103 5.31 -4.84 -12.80
C LYS A 103 5.67 -6.24 -12.26
N SER A 104 6.94 -6.53 -12.08
CA SER A 104 7.40 -7.80 -11.48
C SER A 104 6.80 -8.03 -10.09
N ILE A 105 6.76 -6.99 -9.25
CA ILE A 105 6.16 -7.07 -7.91
C ILE A 105 4.65 -7.28 -8.01
N LEU A 106 3.94 -6.50 -8.84
CA LEU A 106 2.48 -6.64 -8.98
C LEU A 106 2.04 -7.98 -9.55
N ASN A 107 2.84 -8.60 -10.41
CA ASN A 107 2.54 -9.93 -10.96
C ASN A 107 2.60 -11.06 -9.92
N GLN A 108 3.11 -10.80 -8.72
CA GLN A 108 3.05 -11.73 -7.59
C GLN A 108 1.69 -11.68 -6.88
N ALA A 109 1.07 -10.50 -6.82
CA ALA A 109 -0.16 -10.26 -6.08
C ALA A 109 -1.38 -11.10 -6.53
N PRO A 110 -1.64 -11.33 -7.85
CA PRO A 110 -2.74 -12.19 -8.29
C PRO A 110 -2.59 -13.64 -7.84
N LYS A 111 -1.37 -14.12 -7.65
CA LYS A 111 -1.12 -15.48 -7.12
C LYS A 111 -1.57 -15.61 -5.65
N ILE A 112 -1.67 -14.49 -4.94
CA ILE A 112 -2.08 -14.42 -3.54
C ILE A 112 -3.59 -14.20 -3.47
N ASN A 113 -4.11 -13.22 -4.21
CA ASN A 113 -5.53 -12.90 -4.27
C ASN A 113 -5.93 -12.27 -5.61
N LEU A 114 -6.64 -13.03 -6.45
CA LEU A 114 -7.15 -12.57 -7.75
C LEU A 114 -8.21 -11.46 -7.64
N ALA A 115 -8.87 -11.35 -6.50
CA ALA A 115 -9.94 -10.38 -6.28
C ALA A 115 -9.45 -9.04 -5.67
N HIS A 116 -8.13 -8.82 -5.55
CA HIS A 116 -7.61 -7.57 -5.00
C HIS A 116 -7.67 -6.44 -6.03
N ALA A 117 -8.73 -5.63 -5.98
CA ALA A 117 -8.99 -4.55 -6.95
C ALA A 117 -7.79 -3.60 -7.15
N GLY A 118 -7.14 -3.15 -6.06
CA GLY A 118 -6.00 -2.24 -6.13
C GLY A 118 -4.82 -2.74 -6.98
N THR A 119 -4.57 -4.05 -6.99
CA THR A 119 -3.54 -4.66 -7.84
C THR A 119 -3.87 -4.49 -9.32
N HIS A 120 -5.12 -4.76 -9.71
CA HIS A 120 -5.56 -4.60 -11.10
C HIS A 120 -5.47 -3.14 -11.55
N TYR A 121 -5.88 -2.19 -10.70
CA TYR A 121 -5.71 -0.77 -11.01
C TYR A 121 -4.23 -0.40 -11.24
N ASN A 122 -3.34 -0.82 -10.35
CA ASN A 122 -1.92 -0.52 -10.47
C ASN A 122 -1.28 -1.17 -11.72
N LEU A 123 -1.66 -2.40 -12.08
CA LEU A 123 -1.24 -3.04 -13.32
C LEU A 123 -1.74 -2.29 -14.55
N ALA A 124 -3.02 -1.88 -14.55
CA ALA A 124 -3.59 -1.09 -15.65
C ALA A 124 -2.78 0.18 -15.91
N VAL A 125 -2.49 0.96 -14.86
CA VAL A 125 -1.70 2.20 -14.96
C VAL A 125 -0.29 1.94 -15.51
N LEU A 126 0.35 0.82 -15.15
CA LEU A 126 1.67 0.46 -15.69
C LEU A 126 1.60 0.12 -17.17
N TYR A 127 0.64 -0.71 -17.59
CA TYR A 127 0.47 -1.07 -19.00
C TYR A 127 0.09 0.14 -19.86
N GLU A 128 -0.71 1.07 -19.34
CA GLU A 128 -1.02 2.33 -20.02
C GLU A 128 0.23 3.18 -20.24
N LYS A 129 1.07 3.30 -19.20
CA LYS A 129 2.35 4.03 -19.29
C LYS A 129 3.33 3.42 -20.29
N GLU A 130 3.26 2.10 -20.49
CA GLU A 130 4.03 1.37 -21.52
C GLU A 130 3.42 1.48 -22.92
N GLY A 131 2.25 2.11 -23.08
CA GLY A 131 1.52 2.17 -24.35
C GLY A 131 0.77 0.88 -24.71
N ASN A 132 0.76 -0.12 -23.82
CA ASN A 132 0.01 -1.37 -24.03
C ASN A 132 -1.45 -1.18 -23.62
N LEU A 133 -2.19 -0.44 -24.47
CA LEU A 133 -3.58 -0.06 -24.18
C LEU A 133 -4.51 -1.27 -24.03
N LYS A 134 -4.28 -2.34 -24.79
CA LYS A 134 -5.10 -3.57 -24.71
C LYS A 134 -5.03 -4.18 -23.31
N SER A 135 -3.83 -4.33 -22.76
CA SER A 135 -3.63 -4.85 -21.39
C SER A 135 -4.13 -3.85 -20.35
N ALA A 136 -3.90 -2.56 -20.54
CA ALA A 136 -4.40 -1.52 -19.64
C ALA A 136 -5.92 -1.58 -19.51
N ILE A 137 -6.65 -1.60 -20.62
CA ILE A 137 -8.13 -1.71 -20.65
C ILE A 137 -8.58 -2.97 -19.94
N HIS A 138 -7.95 -4.12 -20.21
CA HIS A 138 -8.28 -5.37 -19.54
C HIS A 138 -8.19 -5.27 -18.01
N PHE A 139 -7.09 -4.74 -17.50
CA PHE A 139 -6.88 -4.62 -16.05
C PHE A 139 -7.73 -3.52 -15.41
N TYR A 140 -8.04 -2.42 -16.13
CA TYR A 140 -9.00 -1.42 -15.67
C TYR A 140 -10.42 -2.01 -15.56
N GLN A 141 -10.85 -2.83 -16.52
CA GLN A 141 -12.14 -3.53 -16.43
C GLN A 141 -12.19 -4.46 -15.21
N ARG A 142 -11.13 -5.26 -14.98
CA ARG A 142 -11.02 -6.09 -13.77
C ARG A 142 -11.12 -5.27 -12.49
N PHE A 143 -10.48 -4.09 -12.46
CA PHE A 143 -10.62 -3.18 -11.32
C PHE A 143 -12.06 -2.69 -11.17
N THR A 144 -12.75 -2.28 -12.23
CA THR A 144 -14.15 -1.79 -12.13
C THR A 144 -15.11 -2.88 -11.66
N ASP A 145 -14.91 -4.12 -12.13
CA ASP A 145 -15.73 -5.26 -11.72
C ASP A 145 -15.58 -5.57 -10.22
N LEU A 146 -14.35 -5.55 -9.72
CA LEU A 146 -14.03 -5.91 -8.33
C LEU A 146 -14.16 -4.72 -7.36
N GLY A 147 -13.89 -3.52 -7.83
CA GLY A 147 -13.80 -2.31 -7.01
C GLY A 147 -15.08 -1.49 -6.92
N SER A 148 -16.15 -1.88 -7.62
CA SER A 148 -17.40 -1.11 -7.68
C SER A 148 -18.04 -0.88 -6.30
N THR A 149 -17.90 -1.82 -5.39
CA THR A 149 -18.41 -1.70 -4.01
C THR A 149 -17.46 -1.02 -3.06
N SER A 150 -16.15 -1.31 -3.16
CA SER A 150 -15.13 -0.79 -2.23
C SER A 150 -14.60 0.60 -2.62
N HIS A 151 -14.63 0.94 -3.91
CA HIS A 151 -14.10 2.20 -4.46
C HIS A 151 -15.04 2.80 -5.53
N PRO A 152 -16.32 3.05 -5.23
CA PRO A 152 -17.33 3.37 -6.23
C PRO A 152 -16.99 4.63 -7.05
N ALA A 153 -16.53 5.70 -6.40
CA ALA A 153 -16.17 6.94 -7.08
C ALA A 153 -14.97 6.77 -8.04
N LEU A 154 -14.00 5.93 -7.68
CA LEU A 154 -12.85 5.64 -8.54
C LEU A 154 -13.26 4.72 -9.69
N ALA A 155 -14.11 3.71 -9.44
CA ALA A 155 -14.61 2.81 -10.49
C ALA A 155 -15.34 3.56 -11.60
N VAL A 156 -16.19 4.54 -11.25
CA VAL A 156 -16.87 5.40 -12.24
C VAL A 156 -15.87 6.22 -13.07
N LYS A 157 -14.83 6.79 -12.44
CA LYS A 157 -13.79 7.54 -13.16
C LYS A 157 -13.00 6.64 -14.10
N VAL A 158 -12.63 5.44 -13.65
CA VAL A 158 -11.90 4.47 -14.45
C VAL A 158 -12.73 3.98 -15.62
N GLN A 159 -14.04 3.74 -15.43
CA GLN A 159 -14.93 3.35 -16.52
C GLN A 159 -14.96 4.40 -17.63
N LYS A 160 -15.06 5.68 -17.29
CA LYS A 160 -14.97 6.78 -18.28
C LYS A 160 -13.60 6.84 -18.95
N HIS A 161 -12.53 6.59 -18.19
CA HIS A 161 -11.17 6.58 -18.74
C HIS A 161 -10.99 5.44 -19.76
N ILE A 162 -11.51 4.24 -19.50
CA ILE A 162 -11.50 3.11 -20.46
C ILE A 162 -12.08 3.52 -21.82
N GLU A 163 -13.13 4.33 -21.83
CA GLU A 163 -13.77 4.81 -23.07
C GLU A 163 -12.86 5.73 -23.87
N THR A 164 -11.95 6.46 -23.23
CA THR A 164 -10.97 7.33 -23.90
C THR A 164 -9.76 6.54 -24.44
N LEU A 165 -9.55 5.28 -24.01
CA LEU A 165 -8.45 4.44 -24.44
C LEU A 165 -8.80 3.52 -25.61
N LYS A 166 -10.07 3.48 -26.01
CA LYS A 166 -10.57 2.67 -27.15
C LYS A 166 -10.43 3.44 -28.44
#